data_37d5f1dbf50633a3c5bfdc001102deeb
#
_entry.id   37d5f1dbf50633a3c5bfdc001102deeb
#
_cell.length_a   1.000
_cell.length_b   1.000
_cell.length_c   1.000
_cell.angle_alpha   90.00
_cell.angle_beta   90.00
_cell.angle_gamma   90.00
#
_symmetry.space_group_name_H-M   'P 1'
#
loop_
_entity.id
_entity.type
_entity.pdbx_description
1 polymer ?
#
loop_
_entity_poly.entity_id
_entity_poly.type
_entity_poly.pdbx_seq_one_letter_code
_entity_poly.pdbx_strand_id
1 'polypeptide(L)'
;CSAVADDTLPQNCRQVKYSLCRIAFDFQNERLGEVVDTLYNARMEGQSVSFPRLSPDGRFLAFTLHDFGNFSIWHKEADLYMLDLLTSRKYPLDVFNSEEAESYHSWSGNGRWMVFSSRRIDGLYTRLFIGYVDSEGVGHKPFLLPQKDPLTYYDALMFSYNIPELMRSAVTVDACRLAGCLRSGKKSNLR
;
A
#
# COMPACT_ATOMS: atom_id res chain seq x y z
N CYS A 1 11.43 1.82 -9.68
CA CYS A 1 11.87 2.70 -8.58
C CYS A 1 13.36 2.93 -8.71
N SER A 2 13.78 4.18 -8.76
CA SER A 2 15.20 4.54 -8.67
C SER A 2 15.51 4.90 -7.22
N ALA A 3 16.45 4.20 -6.60
CA ALA A 3 16.98 4.60 -5.31
C ALA A 3 18.06 5.67 -5.51
N VAL A 4 18.02 6.72 -4.74
CA VAL A 4 19.15 7.63 -4.58
C VAL A 4 19.93 7.12 -3.37
N ALA A 5 20.91 6.28 -3.61
CA ALA A 5 21.77 5.76 -2.57
C ALA A 5 23.20 5.72 -3.05
N ASP A 6 24.09 6.05 -2.14
CA ASP A 6 25.50 5.76 -2.23
C ASP A 6 25.74 4.31 -1.78
N ASP A 7 26.79 3.67 -2.25
CA ASP A 7 27.17 2.27 -1.97
C ASP A 7 27.51 1.99 -0.49
N THR A 8 27.40 2.98 0.39
CA THR A 8 27.75 2.89 1.82
C THR A 8 26.58 2.56 2.73
N LEU A 9 25.63 1.71 2.27
CA LEU A 9 24.62 1.12 3.15
C LEU A 9 25.29 0.12 4.13
N PRO A 10 24.87 0.11 5.42
CA PRO A 10 23.67 0.71 6.00
C PRO A 10 23.80 2.13 6.56
N GLN A 11 24.99 2.74 6.59
CA GLN A 11 25.23 4.03 7.24
C GLN A 11 24.37 5.16 6.62
N ASN A 12 24.12 5.10 5.32
CA ASN A 12 23.38 6.09 4.55
C ASN A 12 21.92 5.69 4.27
N CYS A 13 21.35 4.74 5.01
CA CYS A 13 19.98 4.26 4.75
C CYS A 13 18.93 5.39 4.75
N ARG A 14 19.11 6.44 5.54
CA ARG A 14 18.24 7.61 5.58
C ARG A 14 18.27 8.48 4.31
N GLN A 15 19.26 8.28 3.47
CA GLN A 15 19.38 9.01 2.18
C GLN A 15 18.72 8.24 1.04
N VAL A 16 18.37 6.97 1.25
CA VAL A 16 17.70 6.14 0.24
C VAL A 16 16.26 6.58 0.09
N LYS A 17 15.90 7.10 -1.08
CA LYS A 17 14.53 7.53 -1.40
C LYS A 17 14.10 6.94 -2.73
N TYR A 18 12.87 6.46 -2.77
CA TYR A 18 12.30 5.80 -3.95
C TYR A 18 11.32 6.73 -4.67
N SER A 19 11.59 6.94 -5.95
CA SER A 19 10.69 7.63 -6.87
C SER A 19 9.60 6.68 -7.38
N LEU A 20 8.46 7.23 -7.78
CA LEU A 20 7.39 6.49 -8.43
C LEU A 20 7.45 6.73 -9.93
N CYS A 21 7.58 5.65 -10.69
CA CYS A 21 7.66 5.71 -12.14
C CYS A 21 6.63 4.79 -12.78
N ARG A 22 6.22 5.12 -13.99
CA ARG A 22 5.34 4.35 -14.84
C ARG A 22 6.06 4.01 -16.14
N ILE A 23 5.89 2.78 -16.62
CA ILE A 23 6.35 2.32 -17.92
C ILE A 23 5.20 1.62 -18.63
N ALA A 24 5.05 1.84 -19.92
CA ALA A 24 4.06 1.14 -20.74
C ALA A 24 4.44 -0.34 -20.88
N PHE A 25 3.43 -1.22 -20.94
CA PHE A 25 3.61 -2.63 -21.27
C PHE A 25 2.76 -2.98 -22.50
N ASP A 26 3.42 -3.47 -23.53
CA ASP A 26 2.75 -3.98 -24.73
C ASP A 26 2.40 -5.45 -24.54
N PHE A 27 1.12 -5.73 -24.33
CA PHE A 27 0.62 -7.09 -24.09
C PHE A 27 0.71 -7.99 -25.35
N GLN A 28 0.72 -7.41 -26.55
CA GLN A 28 0.78 -8.21 -27.79
C GLN A 28 2.19 -8.73 -28.04
N ASN A 29 3.19 -7.92 -27.76
CA ASN A 29 4.58 -8.26 -27.98
C ASN A 29 5.33 -8.65 -26.69
N GLU A 30 4.64 -8.68 -25.55
CA GLU A 30 5.19 -9.00 -24.22
C GLU A 30 6.43 -8.15 -23.88
N ARG A 31 6.39 -6.84 -24.20
CA ARG A 31 7.55 -5.93 -24.05
C ARG A 31 7.20 -4.72 -23.21
N LEU A 32 8.20 -4.30 -22.40
CA LEU A 32 8.15 -3.00 -21.74
C LEU A 32 8.48 -1.89 -22.76
N GLY A 33 7.80 -0.76 -22.61
CA GLY A 33 8.12 0.45 -23.37
C GLY A 33 9.49 1.01 -23.01
N GLU A 34 10.03 1.83 -23.88
CA GLU A 34 11.36 2.45 -23.69
C GLU A 34 11.30 3.72 -22.83
N VAL A 35 10.13 4.35 -22.75
CA VAL A 35 9.94 5.60 -22.01
C VAL A 35 9.50 5.33 -20.59
N VAL A 36 10.27 5.84 -19.62
CA VAL A 36 9.93 5.82 -18.20
C VAL A 36 9.35 7.19 -17.83
N ASP A 37 8.08 7.20 -17.45
CA ASP A 37 7.38 8.40 -16.98
C ASP A 37 7.48 8.50 -15.46
N THR A 38 8.01 9.62 -14.94
CA THR A 38 8.19 9.84 -13.50
C THR A 38 6.98 10.56 -12.93
N LEU A 39 6.18 9.84 -12.14
CA LEU A 39 4.97 10.36 -11.48
C LEU A 39 5.29 11.09 -10.17
N TYR A 40 6.36 10.68 -9.48
CA TYR A 40 6.87 11.32 -8.26
C TYR A 40 8.39 11.22 -8.25
N ASN A 41 9.06 12.35 -8.11
CA ASN A 41 10.52 12.41 -8.07
C ASN A 41 11.00 12.61 -6.62
N ALA A 42 11.45 11.55 -5.99
CA ALA A 42 11.89 11.56 -4.60
C ALA A 42 13.08 12.50 -4.33
N ARG A 43 13.96 12.71 -5.33
CA ARG A 43 15.10 13.64 -5.21
C ARG A 43 14.64 15.10 -5.14
N MET A 44 13.59 15.44 -5.89
CA MET A 44 13.09 16.82 -5.96
C MET A 44 12.11 17.12 -4.82
N GLU A 45 11.26 16.14 -4.49
CA GLU A 45 10.16 16.31 -3.53
C GLU A 45 10.55 15.94 -2.09
N GLY A 46 11.67 15.23 -1.91
CA GLY A 46 12.28 15.04 -0.60
C GLY A 46 11.78 13.85 0.21
N GLN A 47 10.78 13.10 -0.25
CA GLN A 47 10.22 11.92 0.42
C GLN A 47 10.34 10.67 -0.44
N SER A 48 10.21 9.51 0.19
CA SER A 48 10.20 8.19 -0.44
C SER A 48 8.78 7.73 -0.72
N VAL A 49 8.55 7.04 -1.83
CA VAL A 49 7.26 6.44 -2.19
C VAL A 49 7.30 4.94 -1.95
N SER A 50 6.22 4.40 -1.37
CA SER A 50 6.01 2.95 -1.28
C SER A 50 4.56 2.56 -1.58
N PHE A 51 4.35 1.29 -1.90
CA PHE A 51 3.05 0.64 -2.08
C PHE A 51 2.10 1.34 -3.06
N PRO A 52 2.50 1.67 -4.31
CA PRO A 52 1.58 2.22 -5.29
C PRO A 52 0.47 1.21 -5.63
N ARG A 53 -0.79 1.65 -5.57
CA ARG A 53 -1.98 0.85 -5.85
C ARG A 53 -2.94 1.63 -6.75
N LEU A 54 -3.10 1.14 -7.96
CA LEU A 54 -4.03 1.72 -8.95
C LEU A 54 -5.47 1.31 -8.61
N SER A 55 -6.39 2.27 -8.69
CA SER A 55 -7.82 1.97 -8.58
C SER A 55 -8.29 1.08 -9.74
N PRO A 56 -9.32 0.25 -9.56
CA PRO A 56 -9.78 -0.67 -10.60
C PRO A 56 -10.22 -0.03 -11.91
N ASP A 57 -10.63 1.25 -11.86
CA ASP A 57 -11.00 2.05 -13.04
C ASP A 57 -9.80 2.72 -13.73
N GLY A 58 -8.60 2.60 -13.14
CA GLY A 58 -7.36 3.16 -13.68
C GLY A 58 -7.19 4.67 -13.50
N ARG A 59 -8.11 5.36 -12.81
CA ARG A 59 -8.05 6.82 -12.64
C ARG A 59 -7.17 7.25 -11.48
N PHE A 60 -7.30 6.61 -10.33
CA PHE A 60 -6.62 7.02 -9.11
C PHE A 60 -5.46 6.09 -8.75
N LEU A 61 -4.32 6.66 -8.44
CA LEU A 61 -3.15 5.94 -7.94
C LEU A 61 -2.91 6.34 -6.49
N ALA A 62 -3.19 5.43 -5.56
CA ALA A 62 -2.89 5.61 -4.15
C ALA A 62 -1.48 5.11 -3.84
N PHE A 63 -0.76 5.80 -2.96
CA PHE A 63 0.59 5.45 -2.51
C PHE A 63 0.87 6.02 -1.13
N THR A 64 1.93 5.53 -0.48
CA THR A 64 2.39 6.06 0.81
C THR A 64 3.64 6.91 0.59
N LEU A 65 3.66 8.12 1.18
CA LEU A 65 4.87 8.94 1.32
C LEU A 65 5.43 8.81 2.73
N HIS A 66 6.75 8.75 2.83
CA HIS A 66 7.49 8.69 4.08
C HIS A 66 8.93 9.18 3.87
N ASP A 67 9.69 9.39 4.94
CA ASP A 67 10.98 10.08 4.87
C ASP A 67 12.02 9.36 4.01
N PHE A 68 12.22 8.06 4.20
CA PHE A 68 13.26 7.31 3.49
C PHE A 68 12.96 5.80 3.41
N GLY A 69 13.69 5.09 2.57
CA GLY A 69 13.62 3.64 2.45
C GLY A 69 12.32 3.14 1.85
N ASN A 70 11.93 1.91 2.20
CA ASN A 70 10.79 1.21 1.62
C ASN A 70 9.76 0.70 2.64
N PHE A 71 10.11 0.71 3.93
CA PHE A 71 9.25 0.17 5.00
C PHE A 71 8.46 1.29 5.69
N SER A 72 7.52 1.88 4.96
CA SER A 72 6.72 3.02 5.39
C SER A 72 6.04 2.85 6.74
N ILE A 73 5.59 1.64 7.08
CA ILE A 73 4.86 1.40 8.34
C ILE A 73 5.70 1.63 9.62
N TRP A 74 7.03 1.72 9.50
CA TRP A 74 7.93 2.06 10.59
C TRP A 74 8.22 3.56 10.71
N HIS A 75 7.69 4.35 9.78
CA HIS A 75 7.82 5.79 9.75
C HIS A 75 6.55 6.42 10.31
N LYS A 76 6.68 7.13 11.44
CA LYS A 76 5.52 7.77 12.09
C LYS A 76 4.80 8.75 11.16
N GLU A 77 5.58 9.43 10.34
CA GLU A 77 5.14 10.43 9.35
C GLU A 77 4.66 9.84 8.01
N ALA A 78 4.46 8.52 7.96
CA ALA A 78 4.02 7.86 6.73
C ALA A 78 2.53 8.09 6.49
N ASP A 79 2.21 8.79 5.42
CA ASP A 79 0.88 9.22 5.04
C ASP A 79 0.43 8.64 3.70
N LEU A 80 -0.88 8.44 3.56
CA LEU A 80 -1.52 8.05 2.31
C LEU A 80 -1.77 9.27 1.42
N TYR A 81 -1.37 9.13 0.16
CA TYR A 81 -1.55 10.11 -0.90
C TYR A 81 -2.29 9.53 -2.08
N MET A 82 -2.95 10.40 -2.83
CA MET A 82 -3.65 10.09 -4.05
C MET A 82 -3.10 10.93 -5.20
N LEU A 83 -2.91 10.29 -6.36
CA LEU A 83 -2.66 10.95 -7.63
C LEU A 83 -3.84 10.65 -8.58
N ASP A 84 -4.56 11.68 -8.98
CA ASP A 84 -5.53 11.59 -10.08
C ASP A 84 -4.76 11.61 -11.42
N LEU A 85 -4.74 10.49 -12.12
CA LEU A 85 -3.99 10.34 -13.37
C LEU A 85 -4.60 11.10 -14.55
N LEU A 86 -5.86 11.52 -14.46
CA LEU A 86 -6.50 12.35 -15.48
C LEU A 86 -6.09 13.81 -15.36
N THR A 87 -6.01 14.32 -14.15
CA THR A 87 -5.72 15.73 -13.88
C THR A 87 -4.27 15.98 -13.48
N SER A 88 -3.50 14.91 -13.21
CA SER A 88 -2.14 14.96 -12.64
C SER A 88 -2.09 15.65 -11.27
N ARG A 89 -3.22 15.77 -10.59
CA ARG A 89 -3.32 16.36 -9.26
C ARG A 89 -2.92 15.34 -8.20
N LYS A 90 -1.92 15.69 -7.40
CA LYS A 90 -1.48 14.92 -6.23
C LYS A 90 -2.00 15.61 -4.95
N TYR A 91 -2.52 14.83 -4.00
CA TYR A 91 -3.04 15.36 -2.73
C TYR A 91 -3.00 14.30 -1.63
N PRO A 92 -2.84 14.71 -0.36
CA PRO A 92 -2.94 13.80 0.78
C PRO A 92 -4.38 13.32 0.97
N LEU A 93 -4.52 12.11 1.50
CA LEU A 93 -5.80 11.60 1.98
C LEU A 93 -5.99 11.98 3.46
N ASP A 94 -6.08 13.29 3.75
CA ASP A 94 -6.07 13.85 5.11
C ASP A 94 -7.03 13.14 6.08
N VAL A 95 -8.22 12.76 5.59
CA VAL A 95 -9.23 12.08 6.41
C VAL A 95 -8.81 10.64 6.77
N PHE A 96 -7.92 10.04 5.96
CA PHE A 96 -7.38 8.70 6.21
C PHE A 96 -6.12 8.76 7.08
N ASN A 97 -5.39 9.86 7.02
CA ASN A 97 -4.15 10.07 7.73
C ASN A 97 -4.36 10.45 9.20
N SER A 98 -3.35 10.26 10.02
CA SER A 98 -3.34 10.58 11.45
C SER A 98 -1.96 11.07 11.87
N GLU A 99 -1.71 11.22 13.17
CA GLU A 99 -0.37 11.53 13.70
C GLU A 99 0.57 10.32 13.75
N GLU A 100 0.09 9.15 13.35
CA GLU A 100 0.85 7.89 13.31
C GLU A 100 0.88 7.33 11.88
N ALA A 101 1.63 6.27 11.65
CA ALA A 101 1.85 5.70 10.33
C ALA A 101 0.57 5.11 9.70
N GLU A 102 0.32 5.47 8.45
CA GLU A 102 -0.65 4.85 7.53
C GLU A 102 0.05 4.25 6.32
N SER A 103 -0.24 2.98 6.03
CA SER A 103 0.34 2.30 4.87
C SER A 103 -0.44 1.04 4.49
N TYR A 104 0.14 0.22 3.61
CA TYR A 104 -0.36 -1.10 3.23
C TYR A 104 -1.81 -1.08 2.77
N HIS A 105 -2.15 -0.10 1.94
CA HIS A 105 -3.50 0.08 1.44
C HIS A 105 -3.80 -0.81 0.22
N SER A 106 -5.07 -1.18 0.07
CA SER A 106 -5.58 -1.83 -1.13
C SER A 106 -7.01 -1.39 -1.46
N TRP A 107 -7.36 -1.47 -2.74
CA TRP A 107 -8.67 -1.10 -3.25
C TRP A 107 -9.65 -2.28 -3.24
N SER A 108 -10.92 -1.99 -2.98
CA SER A 108 -11.99 -2.91 -3.32
C SER A 108 -12.19 -3.02 -4.83
N GLY A 109 -12.73 -4.15 -5.30
CA GLY A 109 -12.93 -4.38 -6.72
C GLY A 109 -13.86 -3.39 -7.44
N ASN A 110 -14.66 -2.62 -6.69
CA ASN A 110 -15.52 -1.55 -7.24
C ASN A 110 -14.86 -0.16 -7.17
N GLY A 111 -13.62 -0.04 -6.66
CA GLY A 111 -12.89 1.22 -6.57
C GLY A 111 -13.46 2.25 -5.59
N ARG A 112 -14.35 1.82 -4.67
CA ARG A 112 -15.03 2.73 -3.75
C ARG A 112 -14.60 2.58 -2.29
N TRP A 113 -13.96 1.47 -1.95
CA TRP A 113 -13.48 1.24 -0.61
C TRP A 113 -11.98 0.98 -0.64
N MET A 114 -11.32 1.52 0.35
CA MET A 114 -9.90 1.28 0.60
C MET A 114 -9.73 0.71 2.00
N VAL A 115 -9.02 -0.41 2.10
CA VAL A 115 -8.55 -0.94 3.38
C VAL A 115 -7.08 -0.57 3.53
N PHE A 116 -6.67 -0.18 4.72
CA PHE A 116 -5.29 0.20 5.00
C PHE A 116 -4.90 -0.13 6.44
N SER A 117 -3.62 -0.26 6.70
CA SER A 117 -3.05 -0.45 8.02
C SER A 117 -2.67 0.89 8.63
N SER A 118 -3.05 1.10 9.89
CA SER A 118 -2.74 2.32 10.65
C SER A 118 -2.27 1.97 12.06
N ARG A 119 -1.34 2.76 12.58
CA ARG A 119 -0.83 2.64 13.96
C ARG A 119 -1.48 3.64 14.92
N ARG A 120 -2.51 4.37 14.49
CA ARG A 120 -3.17 5.47 15.24
C ARG A 120 -3.76 5.11 16.60
N ILE A 121 -3.96 3.81 16.90
CA ILE A 121 -4.57 3.41 18.17
C ILE A 121 -3.56 3.49 19.33
N ASP A 122 -2.36 2.95 19.11
CA ASP A 122 -1.36 2.81 20.17
C ASP A 122 0.08 3.15 19.74
N GLY A 123 0.30 3.51 18.48
CA GLY A 123 1.61 3.80 17.92
C GLY A 123 2.51 2.55 17.74
N LEU A 124 2.05 1.37 18.14
CA LEU A 124 2.84 0.13 18.12
C LEU A 124 2.33 -0.88 17.09
N TYR A 125 1.08 -1.27 17.25
CA TYR A 125 0.49 -2.32 16.42
C TYR A 125 -0.35 -1.73 15.29
N THR A 126 -0.20 -2.29 14.10
CA THR A 126 -1.07 -1.93 12.99
C THR A 126 -2.46 -2.54 13.17
N ARG A 127 -3.47 -1.71 12.95
CA ARG A 127 -4.88 -2.09 12.91
C ARG A 127 -5.42 -1.76 11.52
N LEU A 128 -6.41 -2.53 11.07
CA LEU A 128 -7.02 -2.33 9.77
C LEU A 128 -8.14 -1.30 9.87
N PHE A 129 -8.09 -0.32 8.98
CA PHE A 129 -9.13 0.67 8.80
C PHE A 129 -9.73 0.54 7.39
N ILE A 130 -11.01 0.83 7.27
CA ILE A 130 -11.73 0.86 6.00
C ILE A 130 -12.29 2.25 5.80
N GLY A 131 -11.99 2.86 4.66
CA GLY A 131 -12.50 4.16 4.27
C GLY A 131 -13.21 4.10 2.91
N TYR A 132 -14.23 4.93 2.76
CA TYR A 132 -14.92 5.13 1.49
C TYR A 132 -14.22 6.23 0.69
N VAL A 133 -14.08 6.02 -0.61
CA VAL A 133 -13.56 7.00 -1.58
C VAL A 133 -14.63 7.24 -2.64
N ASP A 134 -15.03 8.48 -2.82
CA ASP A 134 -16.07 8.84 -3.78
C ASP A 134 -15.57 8.90 -5.24
N SER A 135 -16.46 9.29 -6.16
CA SER A 135 -16.14 9.40 -7.60
C SER A 135 -15.12 10.48 -7.93
N GLU A 136 -14.96 11.44 -7.05
CA GLU A 136 -14.00 12.54 -7.21
C GLU A 136 -12.65 12.24 -6.55
N GLY A 137 -12.50 11.04 -5.96
CA GLY A 137 -11.29 10.62 -5.27
C GLY A 137 -11.16 11.16 -3.85
N VAL A 138 -12.24 11.71 -3.28
CA VAL A 138 -12.24 12.25 -1.92
C VAL A 138 -12.48 11.12 -0.92
N GLY A 139 -11.56 10.98 0.05
CA GLY A 139 -11.71 10.04 1.16
C GLY A 139 -12.72 10.54 2.20
N HIS A 140 -13.51 9.62 2.74
CA HIS A 140 -14.45 9.87 3.83
C HIS A 140 -13.99 9.17 5.10
N LYS A 141 -14.43 9.67 6.28
CA LYS A 141 -13.97 9.20 7.60
C LYS A 141 -13.87 7.68 7.67
N PRO A 142 -12.67 7.12 7.87
CA PRO A 142 -12.48 5.69 7.97
C PRO A 142 -12.93 5.17 9.33
N PHE A 143 -13.21 3.89 9.40
CA PHE A 143 -13.55 3.18 10.63
C PHE A 143 -12.68 1.95 10.80
N LEU A 144 -12.43 1.59 12.05
CA LEU A 144 -11.70 0.38 12.42
C LEU A 144 -12.45 -0.85 11.91
N LEU A 145 -11.72 -1.84 11.38
CA LEU A 145 -12.34 -3.06 10.87
C LEU A 145 -13.25 -3.69 11.93
N PRO A 146 -14.57 -3.86 11.64
CA PRO A 146 -15.52 -4.36 12.62
C PRO A 146 -15.19 -5.78 13.08
N GLN A 147 -15.31 -6.00 14.38
CA GLN A 147 -15.20 -7.31 15.02
C GLN A 147 -16.48 -7.61 15.78
N LYS A 148 -16.74 -8.89 16.12
CA LYS A 148 -17.91 -9.29 16.88
C LYS A 148 -17.96 -8.63 18.27
N ASP A 149 -16.80 -8.56 18.93
CA ASP A 149 -16.57 -7.85 20.18
C ASP A 149 -15.29 -7.01 20.00
N PRO A 150 -15.41 -5.77 19.51
CA PRO A 150 -14.24 -4.98 19.12
C PRO A 150 -13.38 -4.59 20.33
N LEU A 151 -13.95 -4.32 21.49
CA LEU A 151 -13.20 -3.91 22.67
C LEU A 151 -12.29 -5.06 23.15
N THR A 152 -12.88 -6.20 23.47
CA THR A 152 -12.10 -7.38 23.90
C THR A 152 -11.11 -7.83 22.83
N TYR A 153 -11.49 -7.79 21.54
CA TYR A 153 -10.62 -8.21 20.46
C TYR A 153 -9.39 -7.33 20.34
N TYR A 154 -9.55 -6.01 20.29
CA TYR A 154 -8.44 -5.10 20.05
C TYR A 154 -7.58 -4.87 21.30
N ASP A 155 -8.14 -4.95 22.51
CA ASP A 155 -7.38 -4.89 23.76
C ASP A 155 -6.48 -6.12 23.95
N ALA A 156 -6.94 -7.30 23.52
CA ALA A 156 -6.18 -8.54 23.62
C ALA A 156 -5.21 -8.76 22.42
N LEU A 157 -5.28 -7.93 21.39
CA LEU A 157 -4.52 -8.13 20.15
C LEU A 157 -3.06 -7.72 20.31
N MET A 158 -2.19 -8.70 20.43
CA MET A 158 -0.73 -8.54 20.62
C MET A 158 0.06 -8.76 19.34
N PHE A 159 -0.54 -8.52 18.17
CA PHE A 159 0.14 -8.60 16.87
C PHE A 159 -0.33 -7.51 15.91
N SER A 160 0.48 -7.24 14.90
CA SER A 160 0.18 -6.29 13.84
C SER A 160 -0.44 -7.00 12.64
N TYR A 161 -1.47 -6.38 12.06
CA TYR A 161 -1.87 -6.75 10.70
C TYR A 161 -0.83 -6.28 9.70
N ASN A 162 -0.62 -7.11 8.66
CA ASN A 162 0.27 -6.76 7.56
C ASN A 162 -0.56 -6.17 6.39
N ILE A 163 -0.20 -6.45 5.16
CA ILE A 163 -0.85 -5.91 3.96
C ILE A 163 -2.25 -6.51 3.83
N PRO A 164 -3.32 -5.73 4.01
CA PRO A 164 -4.69 -6.22 3.82
C PRO A 164 -5.06 -6.25 2.34
N GLU A 165 -5.88 -7.21 1.96
CA GLU A 165 -6.43 -7.32 0.61
C GLU A 165 -7.94 -7.59 0.69
N LEU A 166 -8.73 -6.82 -0.07
CA LEU A 166 -10.17 -7.04 -0.20
C LEU A 166 -10.43 -8.07 -1.31
N MET A 167 -11.12 -9.14 -0.97
CA MET A 167 -11.42 -10.22 -1.90
C MET A 167 -12.83 -10.09 -2.49
N ARG A 168 -13.00 -10.52 -3.73
CA ARG A 168 -14.33 -10.54 -4.41
C ARG A 168 -15.20 -11.72 -3.98
N SER A 169 -14.59 -12.79 -3.48
CA SER A 169 -15.28 -14.01 -3.03
C SER A 169 -14.51 -14.66 -1.89
N ALA A 170 -15.16 -15.57 -1.17
CA ALA A 170 -14.50 -16.36 -0.15
C ALA A 170 -13.37 -17.21 -0.76
N VAL A 171 -12.30 -17.41 0.03
CA VAL A 171 -11.21 -18.31 -0.35
C VAL A 171 -11.75 -19.74 -0.36
N THR A 172 -11.67 -20.41 -1.52
CA THR A 172 -12.17 -21.78 -1.71
C THR A 172 -11.10 -22.84 -1.43
N VAL A 173 -9.85 -22.42 -1.24
CA VAL A 173 -8.74 -23.33 -0.95
C VAL A 173 -8.66 -23.61 0.54
N ASP A 174 -8.72 -24.89 0.91
CA ASP A 174 -8.53 -25.31 2.30
C ASP A 174 -7.10 -25.00 2.79
N ALA A 175 -7.00 -24.34 3.93
CA ALA A 175 -5.72 -23.96 4.54
C ALA A 175 -4.82 -25.17 4.84
N CYS A 176 -5.40 -26.30 5.25
CA CYS A 176 -4.68 -27.53 5.53
C CYS A 176 -4.09 -28.14 4.25
N ARG A 177 -4.84 -28.08 3.15
CA ARG A 177 -4.37 -28.52 1.83
C ARG A 177 -3.22 -27.68 1.33
N LEU A 178 -3.32 -26.35 1.48
CA LEU A 178 -2.25 -25.41 1.13
C LEU A 178 -0.99 -25.67 1.95
N ALA A 179 -1.12 -25.81 3.27
CA ALA A 179 -0.02 -26.14 4.16
C ALA A 179 0.62 -27.51 3.82
N GLY A 180 -0.18 -28.50 3.43
CA GLY A 180 0.29 -29.81 2.96
C GLY A 180 1.14 -29.71 1.69
N CYS A 181 0.71 -28.90 0.71
CA CYS A 181 1.46 -28.64 -0.52
C CYS A 181 2.81 -27.97 -0.23
N LEU A 182 2.84 -26.97 0.66
CA LEU A 182 4.07 -26.28 1.06
C LEU A 182 5.06 -27.22 1.75
N ARG A 183 4.58 -28.10 2.63
CA ARG A 183 5.42 -29.08 3.36
C ARG A 183 5.94 -30.21 2.44
N SER A 184 5.18 -30.58 1.43
CA SER A 184 5.58 -31.69 0.52
C SER A 184 6.72 -31.34 -0.43
N GLY A 185 7.09 -30.08 -0.55
CA GLY A 185 8.20 -29.60 -1.40
C GLY A 185 8.03 -29.91 -2.90
N LYS A 186 6.86 -30.37 -3.33
CA LYS A 186 6.58 -30.61 -4.76
C LYS A 186 6.52 -29.28 -5.48
N LYS A 187 7.57 -28.97 -6.26
CA LYS A 187 7.55 -27.85 -7.21
C LYS A 187 6.43 -28.11 -8.23
N SER A 188 5.40 -27.28 -8.20
CA SER A 188 4.46 -27.25 -9.32
C SER A 188 5.16 -26.53 -10.47
N ASN A 189 5.32 -27.18 -11.59
CA ASN A 189 5.65 -26.48 -12.83
C ASN A 189 4.42 -25.65 -13.22
N LEU A 190 4.46 -24.36 -12.87
CA LEU A 190 3.55 -23.39 -13.45
C LEU A 190 3.91 -23.24 -14.92
N ARG A 191 3.00 -23.70 -15.79
CA ARG A 191 2.99 -23.38 -17.21
C ARG A 191 2.21 -22.11 -17.44
#